data_afbbff978945579515ce4a1594cdf09f
#
_entry.id   afbbff978945579515ce4a1594cdf09f
#
_cell.length_a   1.000
_cell.length_b   1.000
_cell.length_c   1.000
_cell.angle_alpha   90.00
_cell.angle_beta   90.00
_cell.angle_gamma   90.00
#
_symmetry.space_group_name_H-M   'P 1'
#
loop_
_entity.id
_entity.type
_entity.pdbx_description
1 polymer ?
#
loop_
_entity_poly.entity_id
_entity_poly.type
_entity_poly.pdbx_seq_one_letter_code
_entity_poly.pdbx_strand_id
1 'polypeptide(L)'
;AYMLLTGKKKETISIVTPKGIVFETKLLEITRKEKSVSCAVEKDGGDDPDITTGALVYAEVSYTERSKTSQTETSLQEEKQTETTALHATVEIDGGIGVGRVTRPGMDQPVGNAAINHVPRQMIEAEVLEVCRMADYKGALKVIISIPKGVELAEKTFNPRLGIVGGISVLG
;
A
#
# COMPACT_ATOMS: atom_id res chain seq x y z
N ALA A 1 -9.95 1.00 -1.88
CA ALA A 1 -10.33 1.18 -3.28
C ALA A 1 -11.82 0.87 -3.52
N TYR A 2 -12.30 -0.36 -3.24
CA TYR A 2 -13.69 -0.76 -3.54
C TYR A 2 -14.74 0.23 -3.03
N MET A 3 -14.68 0.57 -1.75
CA MET A 3 -15.65 1.51 -1.15
C MET A 3 -15.55 2.93 -1.72
N LEU A 4 -14.36 3.35 -2.13
CA LEU A 4 -14.12 4.67 -2.74
C LEU A 4 -14.73 4.74 -4.14
N LEU A 5 -14.44 3.74 -4.98
CA LEU A 5 -14.82 3.75 -6.40
C LEU A 5 -16.29 3.39 -6.63
N THR A 6 -16.86 2.50 -5.82
CA THR A 6 -18.22 2.02 -5.99
C THR A 6 -19.26 2.72 -5.12
N GLY A 7 -18.82 3.43 -4.08
CA GLY A 7 -19.71 3.99 -3.05
C GLY A 7 -20.35 2.95 -2.12
N LYS A 8 -20.19 1.65 -2.41
CA LYS A 8 -20.81 0.57 -1.64
C LYS A 8 -20.04 0.30 -0.35
N LYS A 9 -20.75 -0.06 0.73
CA LYS A 9 -20.13 -0.49 1.99
C LYS A 9 -19.58 -1.92 1.85
N LYS A 10 -18.46 -2.18 2.51
CA LYS A 10 -17.87 -3.51 2.66
C LYS A 10 -17.45 -3.67 4.12
N GLU A 11 -17.76 -4.80 4.74
CA GLU A 11 -17.50 -5.04 6.17
C GLU A 11 -16.45 -6.14 6.38
N THR A 12 -16.26 -6.98 5.38
CA THR A 12 -15.28 -8.05 5.39
C THR A 12 -14.48 -8.03 4.10
N ILE A 13 -13.24 -8.48 4.15
CA ILE A 13 -12.39 -8.72 2.98
C ILE A 13 -11.90 -10.15 2.99
N SER A 14 -11.70 -10.68 1.79
CA SER A 14 -11.05 -11.95 1.54
C SER A 14 -9.97 -11.73 0.50
N ILE A 15 -8.76 -12.17 0.77
CA ILE A 15 -7.63 -12.11 -0.16
C ILE A 15 -6.97 -13.48 -0.26
N VAL A 16 -6.35 -13.76 -1.40
CA VAL A 16 -5.50 -14.94 -1.56
C VAL A 16 -4.05 -14.52 -1.42
N THR A 17 -3.37 -15.07 -0.44
CA THR A 17 -1.95 -14.80 -0.23
C THR A 17 -1.09 -15.41 -1.35
N PRO A 18 0.17 -14.99 -1.54
CA PRO A 18 1.07 -15.60 -2.53
C PRO A 18 1.29 -17.11 -2.34
N LYS A 19 1.05 -17.60 -1.12
CA LYS A 19 1.11 -19.05 -0.80
C LYS A 19 -0.20 -19.80 -1.11
N GLY A 20 -1.21 -19.11 -1.70
CA GLY A 20 -2.51 -19.71 -2.02
C GLY A 20 -3.46 -19.85 -0.82
N ILE A 21 -3.13 -19.27 0.32
CA ILE A 21 -3.98 -19.30 1.51
C ILE A 21 -5.01 -18.19 1.42
N VAL A 22 -6.28 -18.54 1.60
CA VAL A 22 -7.37 -17.56 1.69
C VAL A 22 -7.34 -16.95 3.10
N PHE A 23 -7.24 -15.64 3.18
CA PHE A 23 -7.31 -14.87 4.42
C PHE A 23 -8.55 -14.01 4.42
N GLU A 24 -9.39 -14.18 5.43
CA GLU A 24 -10.61 -13.39 5.61
C GLU A 24 -10.53 -12.61 6.92
N THR A 25 -10.93 -11.34 6.87
CA THR A 25 -10.98 -10.50 8.08
C THR A 25 -12.07 -9.44 7.98
N LYS A 26 -12.47 -8.92 9.14
CA LYS A 26 -13.40 -7.80 9.25
C LYS A 26 -12.67 -6.48 9.08
N LEU A 27 -13.32 -5.54 8.43
CA LEU A 27 -12.86 -4.17 8.37
C LEU A 27 -13.30 -3.42 9.63
N LEU A 28 -12.34 -2.73 10.23
CA LEU A 28 -12.52 -1.93 11.42
C LEU A 28 -12.36 -0.44 11.07
N GLU A 29 -12.91 0.43 11.90
CA GLU A 29 -12.69 1.88 11.85
C GLU A 29 -12.84 2.51 10.44
N ILE A 30 -13.91 2.12 9.75
CA ILE A 30 -14.18 2.63 8.40
C ILE A 30 -14.51 4.11 8.46
N THR A 31 -13.68 4.94 7.86
CA THR A 31 -13.88 6.40 7.74
C THR A 31 -13.97 6.78 6.27
N ARG A 32 -15.01 7.52 5.91
CA ARG A 32 -15.21 8.05 4.55
C ARG A 32 -15.11 9.56 4.57
N LYS A 33 -14.32 10.07 3.64
CA LYS A 33 -14.24 11.50 3.30
C LYS A 33 -14.65 11.69 1.84
N GLU A 34 -14.78 12.91 1.40
CA GLU A 34 -15.19 13.22 0.02
C GLU A 34 -14.28 12.55 -1.05
N LYS A 35 -12.97 12.56 -0.82
CA LYS A 35 -11.95 12.08 -1.78
C LYS A 35 -11.13 10.90 -1.28
N SER A 36 -11.44 10.34 -0.12
CA SER A 36 -10.73 9.19 0.43
C SER A 36 -11.61 8.29 1.28
N VAL A 37 -11.17 7.04 1.40
CA VAL A 37 -11.74 6.06 2.34
C VAL A 37 -10.59 5.40 3.07
N SER A 38 -10.68 5.36 4.40
CA SER A 38 -9.76 4.64 5.28
C SER A 38 -10.49 3.51 5.99
N CYS A 39 -9.81 2.41 6.21
CA CYS A 39 -10.25 1.33 7.08
C CYS A 39 -9.05 0.64 7.69
N ALA A 40 -9.26 -0.11 8.77
CA ALA A 40 -8.24 -0.88 9.44
C ALA A 40 -8.56 -2.37 9.42
N VAL A 41 -7.51 -3.17 9.57
CA VAL A 41 -7.58 -4.58 9.95
C VAL A 41 -6.70 -4.81 11.16
N GLU A 42 -7.06 -5.73 12.03
CA GLU A 42 -6.22 -6.16 13.12
C GLU A 42 -5.19 -7.18 12.60
N LYS A 43 -3.91 -6.94 12.92
CA LYS A 43 -2.85 -7.87 12.52
C LYS A 43 -2.94 -9.15 13.35
N ASP A 44 -3.12 -10.26 12.66
CA ASP A 44 -2.99 -11.60 13.22
C ASP A 44 -1.54 -12.07 13.03
N GLY A 45 -0.87 -12.40 14.10
CA GLY A 45 0.50 -12.96 14.10
C GLY A 45 0.54 -14.47 13.92
N GLY A 46 -0.61 -15.12 13.83
CA GLY A 46 -0.69 -16.58 13.84
C GLY A 46 -0.12 -17.17 15.13
N ASP A 47 0.56 -18.32 15.00
CA ASP A 47 1.18 -19.03 16.13
C ASP A 47 2.55 -18.44 16.52
N ASP A 48 3.10 -17.51 15.76
CA ASP A 48 4.36 -16.85 16.07
C ASP A 48 4.19 -15.73 17.10
N PRO A 49 5.07 -15.64 18.13
CA PRO A 49 5.04 -14.59 19.12
C PRO A 49 5.54 -13.26 18.52
N ASP A 50 4.74 -12.63 17.66
CA ASP A 50 5.04 -11.34 17.05
C ASP A 50 4.50 -10.20 17.93
N ILE A 51 5.40 -9.29 18.34
CA ILE A 51 5.04 -8.13 19.16
C ILE A 51 4.08 -7.18 18.45
N THR A 52 3.89 -7.31 17.15
CA THR A 52 2.97 -6.50 16.34
C THR A 52 1.56 -7.11 16.25
N THR A 53 1.34 -8.31 16.83
CA THR A 53 0.02 -8.94 16.90
C THR A 53 -0.98 -8.02 17.62
N GLY A 54 -2.19 -7.90 17.07
CA GLY A 54 -3.23 -7.01 17.58
C GLY A 54 -3.03 -5.52 17.25
N ALA A 55 -1.99 -5.16 16.50
CA ALA A 55 -1.85 -3.81 15.98
C ALA A 55 -2.83 -3.57 14.83
N LEU A 56 -3.47 -2.40 14.82
CA LEU A 56 -4.32 -1.99 13.71
C LEU A 56 -3.47 -1.50 12.54
N VAL A 57 -3.70 -2.09 11.38
CA VAL A 57 -3.10 -1.71 10.11
C VAL A 57 -4.16 -0.99 9.28
N TYR A 58 -3.95 0.29 9.06
CA TYR A 58 -4.84 1.14 8.27
C TYR A 58 -4.39 1.20 6.83
N ALA A 59 -5.37 1.23 5.93
CA ALA A 59 -5.17 1.59 4.54
C ALA A 59 -6.12 2.73 4.19
N GLU A 60 -5.57 3.90 3.87
CA GLU A 60 -6.33 5.01 3.30
C GLU A 60 -6.08 5.04 1.79
N VAL A 61 -7.17 5.02 1.02
CA VAL A 61 -7.13 5.15 -0.44
C VAL A 61 -7.79 6.45 -0.83
N SER A 62 -7.10 7.24 -1.63
CA SER A 62 -7.56 8.55 -2.11
C SER A 62 -7.36 8.70 -3.61
N TYR A 63 -8.15 9.59 -4.23
CA TYR A 63 -7.87 10.06 -5.57
C TYR A 63 -6.62 10.95 -5.56
N THR A 64 -5.78 10.80 -6.57
CA THR A 64 -4.61 11.66 -6.78
C THR A 64 -4.48 12.04 -8.24
N GLU A 65 -3.70 13.08 -8.54
CA GLU A 65 -3.33 13.41 -9.90
C GLU A 65 -2.23 12.47 -10.39
N ARG A 66 -2.24 12.16 -11.69
CA ARG A 66 -1.16 11.37 -12.27
C ARG A 66 0.16 12.11 -12.14
N SER A 67 1.12 11.54 -11.45
CA SER A 67 2.50 12.03 -11.46
C SER A 67 3.05 11.96 -12.88
N LYS A 68 3.51 13.09 -13.42
CA LYS A 68 4.16 13.15 -14.74
C LYS A 68 5.55 12.51 -14.78
N THR A 69 5.95 11.80 -13.73
CA THR A 69 7.29 11.28 -13.53
C THR A 69 7.32 9.77 -13.69
N SER A 70 7.40 9.30 -14.90
CA SER A 70 8.01 8.01 -15.32
C SER A 70 8.10 7.98 -16.84
N GLN A 71 8.76 8.99 -17.41
CA GLN A 71 9.42 8.83 -18.69
C GLN A 71 10.90 8.93 -18.41
N THR A 72 11.54 7.80 -18.22
CA THR A 72 13.00 7.67 -18.29
C THR A 72 13.40 8.06 -19.72
N GLU A 73 14.15 9.15 -19.84
CA GLU A 73 14.78 9.56 -21.07
C GLU A 73 15.68 8.44 -21.55
N THR A 74 15.30 7.82 -22.66
CA THR A 74 16.24 7.12 -23.54
C THR A 74 15.99 7.63 -24.94
N SER A 75 16.95 8.46 -25.33
CA SER A 75 17.33 8.95 -26.64
C SER A 75 16.56 8.43 -27.87
N LEU A 76 16.05 9.43 -28.63
CA LEU A 76 16.11 9.62 -30.10
C LEU A 76 16.11 8.34 -30.96
N GLN A 77 14.98 7.99 -31.54
CA GLN A 77 14.76 7.88 -32.99
C GLN A 77 13.41 7.26 -33.32
N GLU A 78 12.80 7.84 -34.34
CA GLU A 78 11.72 7.35 -35.20
C GLU A 78 10.27 7.59 -34.77
N GLU A 79 9.73 8.53 -35.50
CA GLU A 79 8.33 8.90 -35.63
C GLU A 79 7.46 7.74 -36.15
N LYS A 80 6.20 7.82 -35.78
CA LYS A 80 5.02 7.09 -36.26
C LYS A 80 4.80 5.69 -35.68
N GLN A 81 4.10 5.68 -34.56
CA GLN A 81 2.95 4.77 -34.42
C GLN A 81 1.92 5.38 -33.52
N THR A 82 0.78 5.62 -34.08
CA THR A 82 -0.46 6.16 -33.56
C THR A 82 -0.86 5.56 -32.23
N GLU A 83 -1.02 6.45 -31.26
CA GLU A 83 -1.91 6.42 -30.11
C GLU A 83 -2.89 5.25 -30.04
N THR A 84 -2.62 4.34 -29.14
CA THR A 84 -3.64 3.74 -28.26
C THR A 84 -2.95 3.36 -26.96
N THR A 85 -2.44 4.34 -26.22
CA THR A 85 -2.09 4.13 -24.81
C THR A 85 -3.41 3.97 -24.08
N ALA A 86 -3.88 2.73 -23.99
CA ALA A 86 -5.01 2.43 -23.12
C ALA A 86 -4.69 3.03 -21.74
N LEU A 87 -5.46 4.03 -21.32
CA LEU A 87 -5.28 4.68 -20.02
C LEU A 87 -5.59 3.66 -18.94
N HIS A 88 -4.56 3.03 -18.39
CA HIS A 88 -4.68 2.13 -17.24
C HIS A 88 -4.67 2.95 -15.94
N ALA A 89 -5.37 2.46 -14.93
CA ALA A 89 -5.25 3.03 -13.60
C ALA A 89 -3.81 2.92 -13.07
N THR A 90 -3.40 3.89 -12.26
CA THR A 90 -2.09 3.89 -11.60
C THR A 90 -2.27 3.95 -10.09
N VAL A 91 -1.35 3.32 -9.35
CA VAL A 91 -1.38 3.22 -7.90
C VAL A 91 -0.05 3.71 -7.33
N GLU A 92 -0.11 4.72 -6.47
CA GLU A 92 1.02 5.14 -5.65
C GLU A 92 0.85 4.55 -4.25
N ILE A 93 1.90 3.94 -3.69
CA ILE A 93 1.86 3.34 -2.35
C ILE A 93 2.92 4.01 -1.49
N ASP A 94 2.50 4.51 -0.31
CA ASP A 94 3.41 5.11 0.65
C ASP A 94 3.05 4.72 2.09
N GLY A 95 3.95 5.01 3.02
CA GLY A 95 3.77 4.82 4.45
C GLY A 95 3.33 6.09 5.15
N GLY A 96 2.36 5.96 6.04
CA GLY A 96 1.94 6.98 6.98
C GLY A 96 2.50 6.74 8.39
N ILE A 97 1.73 7.13 9.40
CA ILE A 97 2.12 7.05 10.81
C ILE A 97 2.47 5.61 11.18
N GLY A 98 3.63 5.42 11.82
CA GLY A 98 4.09 4.15 12.35
C GLY A 98 4.66 3.17 11.31
N VAL A 99 4.66 3.53 10.03
CA VAL A 99 5.45 2.87 9.00
C VAL A 99 6.79 3.60 8.88
N GLY A 100 7.88 2.90 9.09
CA GLY A 100 9.21 3.49 9.08
C GLY A 100 9.67 3.95 7.70
N ARG A 101 10.69 4.81 7.68
CA ARG A 101 11.39 5.25 6.46
C ARG A 101 12.77 4.61 6.41
N VAL A 102 13.16 4.19 5.23
CA VAL A 102 14.51 3.66 4.97
C VAL A 102 15.51 4.82 4.98
N THR A 103 16.55 4.71 5.81
CA THR A 103 17.60 5.74 5.94
C THR A 103 18.98 5.27 5.51
N ARG A 104 19.14 3.97 5.20
CA ARG A 104 20.41 3.37 4.78
C ARG A 104 20.25 2.58 3.49
N PRO A 105 21.26 2.56 2.62
CA PRO A 105 21.24 1.73 1.42
C PRO A 105 21.34 0.24 1.78
N GLY A 106 20.95 -0.63 0.84
CA GLY A 106 20.99 -2.09 1.00
C GLY A 106 19.72 -2.72 1.57
N MET A 107 18.67 -1.91 1.78
CA MET A 107 17.35 -2.38 2.13
C MET A 107 16.54 -2.70 0.86
N ASP A 108 15.41 -3.40 1.02
CA ASP A 108 14.48 -3.70 -0.09
C ASP A 108 14.01 -2.42 -0.81
N GLN A 109 13.78 -1.35 -0.05
CA GLN A 109 13.35 -0.08 -0.59
C GLN A 109 14.49 0.95 -0.61
N PRO A 110 14.50 1.87 -1.60
CA PRO A 110 15.44 2.99 -1.63
C PRO A 110 15.36 3.87 -0.38
N VAL A 111 16.48 4.55 -0.11
CA VAL A 111 16.55 5.56 0.97
C VAL A 111 15.49 6.64 0.75
N GLY A 112 14.79 7.00 1.81
CA GLY A 112 13.67 7.95 1.81
C GLY A 112 12.29 7.30 1.62
N ASN A 113 12.22 6.12 1.05
CA ASN A 113 10.95 5.43 0.84
C ASN A 113 10.39 4.82 2.15
N ALA A 114 9.09 4.63 2.17
CA ALA A 114 8.45 3.85 3.23
C ALA A 114 8.98 2.41 3.22
N ALA A 115 9.26 1.89 4.41
CA ALA A 115 9.73 0.53 4.62
C ALA A 115 8.60 -0.50 4.43
N ILE A 116 7.98 -0.47 3.26
CA ILE A 116 7.01 -1.46 2.77
C ILE A 116 7.72 -2.22 1.67
N ASN A 117 8.05 -3.49 1.91
CA ASN A 117 8.82 -4.31 0.97
C ASN A 117 8.07 -4.53 -0.35
N HIS A 118 8.80 -5.04 -1.36
CA HIS A 118 8.25 -5.23 -2.70
C HIS A 118 7.04 -6.18 -2.72
N VAL A 119 7.05 -7.27 -1.95
CA VAL A 119 5.94 -8.24 -1.94
C VAL A 119 4.62 -7.60 -1.47
N PRO A 120 4.53 -6.96 -0.28
CA PRO A 120 3.30 -6.27 0.12
C PRO A 120 2.92 -5.14 -0.84
N ARG A 121 3.89 -4.43 -1.45
CA ARG A 121 3.57 -3.42 -2.48
C ARG A 121 2.89 -4.05 -3.68
N GLN A 122 3.42 -5.14 -4.21
CA GLN A 122 2.83 -5.87 -5.34
C GLN A 122 1.41 -6.38 -5.02
N MET A 123 1.22 -6.93 -3.82
CA MET A 123 -0.11 -7.39 -3.38
C MET A 123 -1.11 -6.23 -3.31
N ILE A 124 -0.74 -5.12 -2.69
CA ILE A 124 -1.60 -3.93 -2.58
C ILE A 124 -1.94 -3.39 -3.97
N GLU A 125 -0.95 -3.26 -4.84
CA GLU A 125 -1.13 -2.76 -6.20
C GLU A 125 -2.06 -3.66 -7.01
N ALA A 126 -1.85 -4.98 -6.98
CA ALA A 126 -2.67 -5.95 -7.69
C ALA A 126 -4.15 -5.89 -7.28
N GLU A 127 -4.42 -5.86 -5.97
CA GLU A 127 -5.78 -5.77 -5.43
C GLU A 127 -6.45 -4.45 -5.77
N VAL A 128 -5.72 -3.33 -5.74
CA VAL A 128 -6.27 -2.02 -6.10
C VAL A 128 -6.56 -1.94 -7.59
N LEU A 129 -5.66 -2.43 -8.45
CA LEU A 129 -5.85 -2.45 -9.89
C LEU A 129 -7.00 -3.37 -10.31
N GLU A 130 -7.20 -4.50 -9.61
CA GLU A 130 -8.37 -5.36 -9.84
C GLU A 130 -9.67 -4.60 -9.59
N VAL A 131 -9.76 -3.89 -8.48
CA VAL A 131 -10.92 -3.05 -8.17
C VAL A 131 -11.10 -1.92 -9.19
N CYS A 132 -10.01 -1.31 -9.68
CA CYS A 132 -10.07 -0.30 -10.74
C CYS A 132 -10.66 -0.89 -12.02
N ARG A 133 -10.25 -2.09 -12.41
CA ARG A 133 -10.82 -2.81 -13.57
C ARG A 133 -12.31 -3.08 -13.39
N MET A 134 -12.71 -3.58 -12.22
CA MET A 134 -14.13 -3.84 -11.89
C MET A 134 -15.00 -2.57 -11.96
N ALA A 135 -14.44 -1.42 -11.63
CA ALA A 135 -15.12 -0.11 -11.60
C ALA A 135 -14.94 0.70 -12.90
N ASP A 136 -14.27 0.16 -13.92
CA ASP A 136 -13.82 0.88 -15.14
C ASP A 136 -13.11 2.22 -14.82
N TYR A 137 -12.38 2.26 -13.71
CA TYR A 137 -11.64 3.44 -13.28
C TYR A 137 -10.25 3.45 -13.90
N LYS A 138 -9.89 4.56 -14.55
CA LYS A 138 -8.63 4.72 -15.29
C LYS A 138 -7.75 5.86 -14.74
N GLY A 139 -8.10 6.41 -13.59
CA GLY A 139 -7.36 7.50 -12.94
C GLY A 139 -6.19 7.00 -12.08
N ALA A 140 -5.66 7.90 -11.27
CA ALA A 140 -4.61 7.59 -10.31
C ALA A 140 -5.18 7.50 -8.89
N LEU A 141 -4.72 6.51 -8.13
CA LEU A 141 -5.04 6.33 -6.72
C LEU A 141 -3.76 6.36 -5.88
N LYS A 142 -3.86 6.91 -4.68
CA LYS A 142 -2.82 6.85 -3.66
C LYS A 142 -3.28 5.99 -2.51
N VAL A 143 -2.42 5.07 -2.07
CA VAL A 143 -2.63 4.20 -0.90
C VAL A 143 -1.62 4.57 0.17
N ILE A 144 -2.10 4.92 1.35
CA ILE A 144 -1.27 5.18 2.52
C ILE A 144 -1.51 4.07 3.54
N ILE A 145 -0.45 3.36 3.91
CA ILE A 145 -0.48 2.35 4.95
C ILE A 145 0.02 2.97 6.25
N SER A 146 -0.76 2.86 7.33
CA SER A 146 -0.41 3.38 8.65
C SER A 146 -0.59 2.31 9.72
N ILE A 147 0.32 2.31 10.69
CA ILE A 147 0.29 1.41 11.84
C ILE A 147 0.60 2.27 13.07
N PRO A 148 -0.36 3.00 13.66
CA PRO A 148 -0.08 4.01 14.69
C PRO A 148 0.77 3.47 15.85
N LYS A 149 0.50 2.25 16.33
CA LYS A 149 1.34 1.57 17.34
C LYS A 149 2.77 1.28 16.87
N GLY A 150 3.02 1.34 15.55
CA GLY A 150 4.33 1.07 14.96
C GLY A 150 5.43 2.03 15.43
N VAL A 151 5.08 3.25 15.84
CA VAL A 151 6.05 4.20 16.42
C VAL A 151 6.62 3.63 17.71
N GLU A 152 5.76 3.20 18.64
CA GLU A 152 6.18 2.58 19.92
C GLU A 152 6.85 1.22 19.70
N LEU A 153 6.26 0.40 18.83
CA LEU A 153 6.78 -0.95 18.56
C LEU A 153 8.18 -0.91 17.93
N ALA A 154 8.49 0.11 17.14
CA ALA A 154 9.80 0.26 16.52
C ALA A 154 10.94 0.30 17.56
N GLU A 155 10.70 0.90 18.73
CA GLU A 155 11.67 0.97 19.81
C GLU A 155 12.03 -0.41 20.40
N LYS A 156 11.08 -1.37 20.29
CA LYS A 156 11.22 -2.74 20.79
C LYS A 156 11.71 -3.72 19.71
N THR A 157 12.05 -3.20 18.53
CA THR A 157 12.50 -4.00 17.37
C THR A 157 13.92 -3.62 16.95
N PHE A 158 14.47 -4.38 16.00
CA PHE A 158 15.74 -4.05 15.38
C PHE A 158 15.64 -3.00 14.26
N ASN A 159 14.44 -2.50 13.94
CA ASN A 159 14.23 -1.56 12.85
C ASN A 159 15.16 -0.34 12.88
N PRO A 160 15.33 0.38 14.03
CA PRO A 160 16.24 1.53 14.08
C PRO A 160 17.71 1.16 13.79
N ARG A 161 18.16 -0.02 14.25
CA ARG A 161 19.53 -0.52 13.99
C ARG A 161 19.75 -0.85 12.52
N LEU A 162 18.70 -1.32 11.84
CA LEU A 162 18.71 -1.62 10.41
C LEU A 162 18.60 -0.35 9.54
N GLY A 163 18.35 0.81 10.13
CA GLY A 163 18.17 2.07 9.40
C GLY A 163 16.73 2.30 8.94
N ILE A 164 15.77 1.77 9.67
CA ILE A 164 14.33 2.07 9.49
C ILE A 164 13.90 2.94 10.66
N VAL A 165 13.49 4.18 10.38
CA VAL A 165 13.23 5.21 11.39
C VAL A 165 11.78 5.69 11.34
N GLY A 166 11.22 6.01 12.50
CA GLY A 166 9.85 6.57 12.62
C GLY A 166 8.72 5.55 12.64
N GLY A 167 9.04 4.25 12.60
CA GLY A 167 8.06 3.17 12.65
C GLY A 167 8.66 1.81 12.36
N ILE A 168 7.79 0.84 12.14
CA ILE A 168 8.18 -0.53 11.77
C ILE A 168 8.17 -0.74 10.26
N SER A 169 8.82 -1.82 9.81
CA SER A 169 8.74 -2.28 8.42
C SER A 169 7.51 -3.17 8.19
N VAL A 170 7.02 -3.17 6.94
CA VAL A 170 6.00 -4.08 6.43
C VAL A 170 6.69 -5.06 5.50
N LEU A 171 6.85 -6.30 5.95
CA LEU A 171 7.72 -7.28 5.28
C LEU A 171 6.98 -8.18 4.29
N GLY A 172 5.76 -8.60 4.56
CA GLY A 172 5.00 -9.57 3.77
C GLY A 172 5.27 -11.02 4.19
#